data_6b671c5c947b1230af57aab07b3700e6
#
_entry.id   6b671c5c947b1230af57aab07b3700e6
#
_cell.length_a   1.000
_cell.length_b   1.000
_cell.length_c   1.000
_cell.angle_alpha   90.00
_cell.angle_beta   90.00
_cell.angle_gamma   90.00
#
_symmetry.space_group_name_H-M   'P 1'
#
loop_
_entity.id
_entity.type
_entity.pdbx_description
1 polymer ?
#
loop_
_entity_poly.entity_id
_entity_poly.type
_entity_poly.pdbx_seq_one_letter_code
_entity_poly.pdbx_strand_id
1 'polypeptide(L)'
;MNAKHKTVFIAFSSQKGGVGKSTFTTLTASILHYRLGYNVVVFDADFPQHSLIKMKERDLKMVMENEALKKLAYKQFTTINKKAYEIIQHRADSVLEAANEFIGASAIPIDAVFFDLPGTVNTPGILKALAGMHHIFTPITADRVIMESTLVFTQLLQDVIMKKGETAIKTINLFWNQVDG
;
A
#
# COMPACT_ATOMS: atom_id res chain seq x y z
N MET A 1 -18.89 25.47 5.44
CA MET A 1 -17.55 25.15 4.92
C MET A 1 -17.42 23.65 4.88
N ASN A 2 -17.49 23.04 3.70
CA ASN A 2 -17.26 21.57 3.59
C ASN A 2 -15.79 21.33 3.92
N ALA A 3 -15.52 20.59 4.99
CA ALA A 3 -14.18 20.12 5.27
C ALA A 3 -13.68 19.34 4.03
N LYS A 4 -12.62 19.84 3.41
CA LYS A 4 -12.04 19.24 2.22
C LYS A 4 -11.69 17.79 2.58
N HIS A 5 -12.31 16.81 1.94
CA HIS A 5 -12.02 15.39 2.16
C HIS A 5 -10.50 15.17 2.04
N LYS A 6 -9.88 14.59 3.06
CA LYS A 6 -8.44 14.42 3.11
C LYS A 6 -8.07 12.97 2.88
N THR A 7 -7.61 12.66 1.68
CA THR A 7 -7.08 11.35 1.35
C THR A 7 -5.84 11.02 2.18
N VAL A 8 -5.75 9.80 2.67
CA VAL A 8 -4.60 9.31 3.46
C VAL A 8 -3.70 8.45 2.58
N PHE A 9 -2.40 8.75 2.55
CA PHE A 9 -1.37 8.00 1.82
C PHE A 9 -0.66 7.05 2.78
N ILE A 10 -0.62 5.76 2.44
CA ILE A 10 -0.13 4.69 3.30
C ILE A 10 0.83 3.80 2.52
N ALA A 11 1.98 3.47 3.10
CA ALA A 11 2.88 2.45 2.55
C ALA A 11 3.23 1.40 3.60
N PHE A 12 3.31 0.14 3.15
CA PHE A 12 4.06 -0.90 3.86
C PHE A 12 5.46 -0.94 3.28
N SER A 13 6.48 -0.57 4.04
CA SER A 13 7.85 -0.43 3.53
C SER A 13 8.88 -1.06 4.47
N SER A 14 9.91 -1.65 3.88
CA SER A 14 11.04 -2.28 4.58
C SER A 14 12.16 -2.48 3.57
N GLN A 15 13.42 -2.44 4.02
CA GLN A 15 14.58 -2.69 3.14
C GLN A 15 14.72 -4.15 2.71
N LYS A 16 13.99 -5.08 3.33
CA LYS A 16 14.09 -6.52 3.04
C LYS A 16 12.88 -7.03 2.24
N GLY A 17 13.17 -7.97 1.34
CA GLY A 17 12.14 -8.76 0.67
C GLY A 17 11.55 -9.83 1.59
N GLY A 18 10.36 -10.35 1.24
CA GLY A 18 9.75 -11.48 1.93
C GLY A 18 9.12 -11.21 3.30
N VAL A 19 9.18 -9.99 3.81
CA VAL A 19 8.62 -9.61 5.13
C VAL A 19 7.12 -9.32 5.11
N GLY A 20 6.43 -9.50 3.98
CA GLY A 20 4.99 -9.40 3.89
C GLY A 20 4.43 -8.04 3.45
N LYS A 21 5.22 -7.10 2.91
CA LYS A 21 4.75 -5.77 2.49
C LYS A 21 3.50 -5.83 1.59
N SER A 22 3.60 -6.46 0.43
CA SER A 22 2.49 -6.60 -0.53
C SER A 22 1.28 -7.33 0.06
N THR A 23 1.52 -8.32 0.93
CA THR A 23 0.47 -9.04 1.64
C THR A 23 -0.31 -8.11 2.57
N PHE A 24 0.39 -7.31 3.40
CA PHE A 24 -0.26 -6.35 4.29
C PHE A 24 -0.95 -5.23 3.53
N THR A 25 -0.36 -4.75 2.42
CA THR A 25 -1.00 -3.78 1.52
C THR A 25 -2.35 -4.32 1.05
N THR A 26 -2.38 -5.55 0.50
CA THR A 26 -3.62 -6.16 0.00
C THR A 26 -4.64 -6.41 1.11
N LEU A 27 -4.21 -6.99 2.24
CA LEU A 27 -5.11 -7.29 3.36
C LEU A 27 -5.74 -6.02 3.94
N THR A 28 -4.93 -5.00 4.20
CA THR A 28 -5.42 -3.75 4.79
C THR A 28 -6.32 -2.99 3.81
N ALA A 29 -5.93 -2.88 2.54
CA ALA A 29 -6.75 -2.28 1.49
C ALA A 29 -8.11 -3.01 1.37
N SER A 30 -8.10 -4.34 1.39
CA SER A 30 -9.31 -5.16 1.31
C SER A 30 -10.22 -4.98 2.54
N ILE A 31 -9.68 -4.95 3.75
CA ILE A 31 -10.45 -4.71 4.97
C ILE A 31 -11.10 -3.32 4.92
N LEU A 32 -10.32 -2.28 4.59
CA LEU A 32 -10.84 -0.92 4.51
C LEU A 32 -11.94 -0.83 3.44
N HIS A 33 -11.71 -1.38 2.25
CA HIS A 33 -12.65 -1.25 1.14
C HIS A 33 -13.90 -2.12 1.29
N TYR A 34 -13.70 -3.44 1.54
CA TYR A 34 -14.82 -4.40 1.49
C TYR A 34 -15.56 -4.55 2.82
N ARG A 35 -14.92 -4.27 3.96
CA ARG A 35 -15.56 -4.44 5.28
C ARG A 35 -15.94 -3.12 5.94
N LEU A 36 -15.10 -2.08 5.79
CA LEU A 36 -15.29 -0.79 6.44
C LEU A 36 -15.87 0.27 5.51
N GLY A 37 -16.02 -0.03 4.21
CA GLY A 37 -16.71 0.82 3.25
C GLY A 37 -15.92 2.02 2.73
N TYR A 38 -14.62 2.13 3.03
CA TYR A 38 -13.76 3.20 2.51
C TYR A 38 -13.51 3.06 1.00
N ASN A 39 -13.32 4.18 0.31
CA ASN A 39 -12.88 4.20 -1.08
C ASN A 39 -11.36 4.13 -1.13
N VAL A 40 -10.85 3.02 -1.62
CA VAL A 40 -9.42 2.71 -1.62
C VAL A 40 -8.92 2.56 -3.05
N VAL A 41 -7.69 2.97 -3.30
CA VAL A 41 -6.90 2.63 -4.49
C VAL A 41 -5.51 2.17 -4.06
N VAL A 42 -4.90 1.29 -4.85
CA VAL A 42 -3.56 0.76 -4.59
C VAL A 42 -2.67 1.03 -5.79
N PHE A 43 -1.48 1.56 -5.56
CA PHE A 43 -0.44 1.71 -6.57
C PHE A 43 0.63 0.64 -6.37
N ASP A 44 0.78 -0.25 -7.37
CA ASP A 44 1.84 -1.25 -7.43
C ASP A 44 3.05 -0.64 -8.14
N ALA A 45 4.01 -0.17 -7.36
CA ALA A 45 5.23 0.47 -7.83
C ALA A 45 6.49 -0.38 -7.57
N ASP A 46 6.33 -1.65 -7.18
CA ASP A 46 7.44 -2.59 -6.96
C ASP A 46 7.95 -3.20 -8.28
N PHE A 47 8.56 -2.37 -9.11
CA PHE A 47 9.19 -2.80 -10.36
C PHE A 47 10.50 -3.58 -10.07
N PRO A 48 10.77 -4.69 -10.78
CA PRO A 48 9.99 -5.32 -11.85
C PRO A 48 8.99 -6.38 -11.33
N GLN A 49 8.80 -6.50 -10.01
CA GLN A 49 8.05 -7.59 -9.40
C GLN A 49 6.56 -7.51 -9.71
N HIS A 50 5.94 -6.34 -9.52
CA HIS A 50 4.51 -6.09 -9.68
C HIS A 50 3.64 -7.21 -9.10
N SER A 51 3.90 -7.50 -7.83
CA SER A 51 3.30 -8.63 -7.12
C SER A 51 1.79 -8.53 -6.98
N LEU A 52 1.28 -7.30 -6.80
CA LEU A 52 -0.15 -7.06 -6.59
C LEU A 52 -0.95 -7.21 -7.88
N ILE A 53 -0.43 -6.74 -9.01
CA ILE A 53 -1.06 -6.92 -10.32
C ILE A 53 -1.17 -8.41 -10.67
N LYS A 54 -0.07 -9.16 -10.50
CA LYS A 54 -0.06 -10.60 -10.76
C LYS A 54 -1.02 -11.35 -9.84
N MET A 55 -1.12 -10.95 -8.57
CA MET A 55 -2.08 -11.53 -7.62
C MET A 55 -3.51 -11.26 -8.07
N LYS A 56 -3.84 -10.03 -8.46
CA LYS A 56 -5.17 -9.64 -8.96
C LYS A 56 -5.56 -10.45 -10.20
N GLU A 57 -4.65 -10.60 -11.17
CA GLU A 57 -4.89 -11.38 -12.40
C GLU A 57 -5.15 -12.84 -12.09
N ARG A 58 -4.34 -13.45 -11.22
CA ARG A 58 -4.52 -14.83 -10.77
C ARG A 58 -5.87 -15.02 -10.07
N ASP A 59 -6.21 -14.13 -9.14
CA ASP A 59 -7.44 -14.23 -8.35
C ASP A 59 -8.68 -14.00 -9.24
N LEU A 60 -8.60 -13.06 -10.19
CA LEU A 60 -9.66 -12.85 -11.18
C LEU A 60 -9.88 -14.11 -12.03
N LYS A 61 -8.80 -14.74 -12.52
CA LYS A 61 -8.88 -15.99 -13.26
C LYS A 61 -9.57 -17.09 -12.44
N MET A 62 -9.15 -17.28 -11.18
CA MET A 62 -9.76 -18.25 -10.28
C MET A 62 -11.28 -18.00 -10.09
N VAL A 63 -11.68 -16.74 -9.89
CA VAL A 63 -13.09 -16.37 -9.77
C VAL A 63 -13.83 -16.67 -11.08
N MET A 64 -13.25 -16.34 -12.23
CA MET A 64 -13.91 -16.55 -13.54
C MET A 64 -14.05 -18.04 -13.91
N GLU A 65 -13.19 -18.89 -13.40
CA GLU A 65 -13.22 -20.35 -13.66
C GLU A 65 -14.05 -21.14 -12.63
N ASN A 66 -14.52 -20.51 -11.54
CA ASN A 66 -15.23 -21.18 -10.45
C ASN A 66 -16.59 -20.53 -10.16
N GLU A 67 -17.68 -21.24 -10.45
CA GLU A 67 -19.05 -20.73 -10.26
C GLU A 67 -19.40 -20.41 -8.78
N ALA A 68 -18.84 -21.13 -7.82
CA ALA A 68 -19.06 -20.82 -6.41
C ALA A 68 -18.37 -19.50 -6.02
N LEU A 69 -17.15 -19.27 -6.50
CA LEU A 69 -16.43 -18.01 -6.27
C LEU A 69 -17.09 -16.84 -6.99
N LYS A 70 -17.62 -17.02 -8.21
CA LYS A 70 -18.43 -16.00 -8.90
C LYS A 70 -19.64 -15.58 -8.07
N LYS A 71 -20.39 -16.53 -7.54
CA LYS A 71 -21.56 -16.25 -6.69
C LYS A 71 -21.16 -15.50 -5.42
N LEU A 72 -20.06 -15.89 -4.78
CA LEU A 72 -19.55 -15.21 -3.58
C LEU A 72 -19.13 -13.78 -3.91
N ALA A 73 -18.36 -13.56 -4.97
CA ALA A 73 -17.94 -12.24 -5.43
C ALA A 73 -19.14 -11.35 -5.78
N TYR A 74 -20.10 -11.90 -6.53
CA TYR A 74 -21.34 -11.19 -6.85
C TYR A 74 -22.11 -10.76 -5.59
N LYS A 75 -22.29 -11.68 -4.65
CA LYS A 75 -22.94 -11.40 -3.36
C LYS A 75 -22.21 -10.31 -2.60
N GLN A 76 -20.88 -10.40 -2.52
CA GLN A 76 -20.06 -9.39 -1.84
C GLN A 76 -20.27 -8.00 -2.46
N PHE A 77 -20.05 -7.85 -3.76
CA PHE A 77 -20.12 -6.56 -4.45
C PHE A 77 -21.51 -5.95 -4.44
N THR A 78 -22.57 -6.78 -4.56
CA THR A 78 -23.95 -6.29 -4.44
C THR A 78 -24.29 -5.86 -3.01
N THR A 79 -23.81 -6.60 -1.98
CA THR A 79 -24.06 -6.26 -0.58
C THR A 79 -23.42 -4.92 -0.19
N ILE A 80 -22.20 -4.67 -0.63
CA ILE A 80 -21.49 -3.42 -0.32
C ILE A 80 -21.79 -2.29 -1.30
N ASN A 81 -22.51 -2.58 -2.39
CA ASN A 81 -22.78 -1.65 -3.49
C ASN A 81 -21.52 -0.96 -4.03
N LYS A 82 -20.43 -1.71 -4.16
CA LYS A 82 -19.12 -1.23 -4.65
C LYS A 82 -18.52 -2.22 -5.62
N LYS A 83 -17.68 -1.70 -6.53
CA LYS A 83 -16.78 -2.52 -7.36
C LYS A 83 -15.52 -2.87 -6.58
N ALA A 84 -14.70 -3.77 -7.11
CA ALA A 84 -13.36 -4.01 -6.58
C ALA A 84 -12.53 -2.71 -6.65
N TYR A 85 -11.70 -2.46 -5.62
CA TYR A 85 -10.78 -1.34 -5.67
C TYR A 85 -9.76 -1.52 -6.79
N GLU A 86 -9.27 -0.41 -7.33
CA GLU A 86 -8.29 -0.45 -8.41
C GLU A 86 -6.88 -0.71 -7.87
N ILE A 87 -6.12 -1.52 -8.61
CA ILE A 87 -4.68 -1.68 -8.45
C ILE A 87 -4.05 -1.16 -9.73
N ILE A 88 -3.23 -0.12 -9.61
CA ILE A 88 -2.64 0.63 -10.73
C ILE A 88 -1.13 0.39 -10.70
N GLN A 89 -0.60 -0.15 -11.81
CA GLN A 89 0.83 -0.30 -11.98
C GLN A 89 1.47 1.06 -12.28
N HIS A 90 2.53 1.41 -11.56
CA HIS A 90 3.24 2.65 -11.79
C HIS A 90 4.72 2.56 -11.38
N ARG A 91 5.51 3.56 -11.77
CA ARG A 91 6.92 3.69 -11.34
C ARG A 91 6.97 4.45 -10.02
N ALA A 92 7.88 4.04 -9.13
CA ALA A 92 8.01 4.67 -7.82
C ALA A 92 8.44 6.16 -7.87
N ASP A 93 9.17 6.57 -8.91
CA ASP A 93 9.68 7.95 -9.06
C ASP A 93 8.60 8.99 -9.37
N SER A 94 7.44 8.56 -9.89
CA SER A 94 6.32 9.41 -10.29
C SER A 94 4.97 8.95 -9.70
N VAL A 95 4.99 8.03 -8.73
CA VAL A 95 3.77 7.44 -8.17
C VAL A 95 2.92 8.45 -7.38
N LEU A 96 3.53 9.46 -6.77
CA LEU A 96 2.80 10.49 -6.03
C LEU A 96 2.00 11.41 -6.96
N GLU A 97 2.61 11.79 -8.07
CA GLU A 97 1.96 12.59 -9.12
C GLU A 97 0.77 11.83 -9.69
N ALA A 98 0.98 10.55 -10.07
CA ALA A 98 -0.09 9.69 -10.59
C ALA A 98 -1.23 9.50 -9.57
N ALA A 99 -0.92 9.34 -8.29
CA ALA A 99 -1.94 9.23 -7.25
C ALA A 99 -2.76 10.51 -7.10
N ASN A 100 -2.12 11.68 -7.15
CA ASN A 100 -2.82 12.96 -7.10
C ASN A 100 -3.69 13.20 -8.34
N GLU A 101 -3.21 12.85 -9.53
CA GLU A 101 -3.99 12.89 -10.77
C GLU A 101 -5.22 11.97 -10.69
N PHE A 102 -5.04 10.74 -10.22
CA PHE A 102 -6.14 9.80 -10.02
C PHE A 102 -7.20 10.35 -9.05
N ILE A 103 -6.78 10.89 -7.90
CA ILE A 103 -7.67 11.49 -6.92
C ILE A 103 -8.43 12.67 -7.54
N GLY A 104 -7.74 13.51 -8.30
CA GLY A 104 -8.35 14.68 -8.96
C GLY A 104 -9.36 14.32 -10.05
N ALA A 105 -9.16 13.19 -10.73
CA ALA A 105 -10.06 12.69 -11.78
C ALA A 105 -11.19 11.80 -11.25
N SER A 106 -11.10 11.34 -10.00
CA SER A 106 -12.09 10.43 -9.43
C SER A 106 -13.44 11.11 -9.19
N ALA A 107 -14.51 10.46 -9.65
CA ALA A 107 -15.89 10.92 -9.42
C ALA A 107 -16.34 10.76 -7.97
N ILE A 108 -15.64 9.95 -7.17
CA ILE A 108 -15.94 9.71 -5.76
C ILE A 108 -14.73 10.08 -4.91
N PRO A 109 -14.92 10.58 -3.68
CA PRO A 109 -13.81 10.84 -2.77
C PRO A 109 -13.01 9.56 -2.50
N ILE A 110 -11.69 9.63 -2.61
CA ILE A 110 -10.78 8.54 -2.24
C ILE A 110 -10.33 8.75 -0.81
N ASP A 111 -10.62 7.79 0.08
CA ASP A 111 -10.28 7.86 1.51
C ASP A 111 -8.83 7.49 1.77
N ALA A 112 -8.34 6.43 1.12
CA ALA A 112 -6.99 5.93 1.30
C ALA A 112 -6.34 5.50 -0.02
N VAL A 113 -5.07 5.84 -0.18
CA VAL A 113 -4.20 5.35 -1.24
C VAL A 113 -3.09 4.52 -0.61
N PHE A 114 -2.97 3.29 -1.03
CA PHE A 114 -1.87 2.41 -0.65
C PHE A 114 -0.79 2.37 -1.72
N PHE A 115 0.46 2.32 -1.28
CA PHE A 115 1.62 2.24 -2.16
C PHE A 115 2.43 0.99 -1.82
N ASP A 116 2.55 0.06 -2.77
CA ASP A 116 3.47 -1.07 -2.68
C ASP A 116 4.78 -0.67 -3.37
N LEU A 117 5.80 -0.39 -2.55
CA LEU A 117 7.08 0.15 -3.00
C LEU A 117 8.17 -0.92 -2.94
N PRO A 118 9.19 -0.84 -3.82
CA PRO A 118 10.37 -1.72 -3.74
C PRO A 118 11.02 -1.73 -2.36
N GLY A 119 11.57 -2.87 -1.97
CA GLY A 119 12.26 -3.06 -0.70
C GLY A 119 13.65 -2.41 -0.62
N THR A 120 14.02 -1.56 -1.57
CA THR A 120 15.32 -0.89 -1.59
C THR A 120 15.15 0.62 -1.68
N VAL A 121 15.78 1.35 -0.78
CA VAL A 121 15.80 2.82 -0.79
C VAL A 121 16.81 3.40 -1.77
N ASN A 122 17.67 2.55 -2.35
CA ASN A 122 18.69 2.98 -3.30
C ASN A 122 18.15 3.24 -4.72
N THR A 123 16.88 2.91 -4.96
CA THR A 123 16.22 3.20 -6.23
C THR A 123 15.80 4.68 -6.28
N PRO A 124 16.14 5.41 -7.34
CA PRO A 124 15.68 6.79 -7.50
C PRO A 124 14.18 6.93 -7.34
N GLY A 125 13.76 7.95 -6.62
CA GLY A 125 12.34 8.25 -6.40
C GLY A 125 11.70 7.56 -5.18
N ILE A 126 12.27 6.46 -4.65
CA ILE A 126 11.69 5.77 -3.48
C ILE A 126 11.65 6.68 -2.26
N LEU A 127 12.74 7.39 -1.94
CA LEU A 127 12.76 8.32 -0.81
C LEU A 127 11.75 9.46 -1.00
N LYS A 128 11.59 9.97 -2.23
CA LYS A 128 10.57 10.96 -2.57
C LYS A 128 9.16 10.40 -2.35
N ALA A 129 8.90 9.18 -2.84
CA ALA A 129 7.63 8.51 -2.62
C ALA A 129 7.34 8.35 -1.12
N LEU A 130 8.31 7.83 -0.34
CA LEU A 130 8.16 7.66 1.11
C LEU A 130 7.92 8.98 1.83
N ALA A 131 8.60 10.08 1.44
CA ALA A 131 8.39 11.41 2.01
C ALA A 131 6.95 11.92 1.83
N GLY A 132 6.26 11.50 0.77
CA GLY A 132 4.86 11.83 0.51
C GLY A 132 3.84 10.98 1.28
N MET A 133 4.25 9.92 1.98
CA MET A 133 3.35 9.09 2.76
C MET A 133 2.92 9.78 4.05
N HIS A 134 1.66 9.60 4.47
CA HIS A 134 1.20 10.02 5.79
C HIS A 134 1.55 8.99 6.87
N HIS A 135 1.42 7.71 6.55
CA HIS A 135 1.72 6.61 7.46
C HIS A 135 2.56 5.56 6.76
N ILE A 136 3.66 5.17 7.40
CA ILE A 136 4.52 4.07 6.97
C ILE A 136 4.42 2.96 8.00
N PHE A 137 4.11 1.76 7.55
CA PHE A 137 4.09 0.55 8.37
C PHE A 137 5.26 -0.35 7.96
N THR A 138 6.06 -0.74 8.94
CA THR A 138 7.29 -1.50 8.71
C THR A 138 7.20 -2.84 9.45
N PRO A 139 6.96 -3.95 8.73
CA PRO A 139 6.97 -5.28 9.35
C PRO A 139 8.38 -5.67 9.78
N ILE A 140 8.50 -6.24 10.98
CA ILE A 140 9.70 -6.79 11.56
C ILE A 140 9.49 -8.28 11.77
N THR A 141 10.50 -9.09 11.49
CA THR A 141 10.51 -10.53 11.80
C THR A 141 11.51 -10.82 12.91
N ALA A 142 11.41 -11.99 13.55
CA ALA A 142 12.33 -12.43 14.61
C ALA A 142 13.74 -12.82 14.08
N ASP A 143 14.11 -12.35 12.89
CA ASP A 143 15.44 -12.48 12.31
C ASP A 143 16.30 -11.27 12.64
N ARG A 144 17.49 -11.48 13.22
CA ARG A 144 18.38 -10.42 13.65
C ARG A 144 18.80 -9.48 12.52
N VAL A 145 19.09 -10.01 11.32
CA VAL A 145 19.53 -9.22 10.17
C VAL A 145 18.38 -8.33 9.66
N ILE A 146 17.15 -8.86 9.68
CA ILE A 146 15.94 -8.11 9.32
C ILE A 146 15.69 -7.01 10.34
N MET A 147 15.79 -7.32 11.64
CA MET A 147 15.63 -6.32 12.71
C MET A 147 16.63 -5.17 12.56
N GLU A 148 17.92 -5.48 12.47
CA GLU A 148 18.98 -4.47 12.34
C GLU A 148 18.76 -3.60 11.10
N SER A 149 18.45 -4.21 9.94
CA SER A 149 18.18 -3.46 8.70
C SER A 149 16.92 -2.60 8.79
N THR A 150 15.90 -3.07 9.52
CA THR A 150 14.66 -2.32 9.72
C THR A 150 14.87 -1.10 10.62
N LEU A 151 15.66 -1.24 11.70
CA LEU A 151 16.01 -0.11 12.56
C LEU A 151 16.82 0.93 11.80
N VAL A 152 17.84 0.52 11.03
CA VAL A 152 18.61 1.42 10.15
C VAL A 152 17.70 2.14 9.15
N PHE A 153 16.75 1.43 8.56
CA PHE A 153 15.77 2.02 7.63
C PHE A 153 14.90 3.08 8.31
N THR A 154 14.35 2.78 9.48
CA THR A 154 13.51 3.76 10.21
C THR A 154 14.31 4.96 10.66
N GLN A 155 15.55 4.78 11.09
CA GLN A 155 16.45 5.87 11.43
C GLN A 155 16.77 6.74 10.21
N LEU A 156 17.04 6.13 9.05
CA LEU A 156 17.20 6.86 7.77
C LEU A 156 16.00 7.75 7.47
N LEU A 157 14.78 7.21 7.59
CA LEU A 157 13.55 7.99 7.34
C LEU A 157 13.44 9.17 8.31
N GLN A 158 13.75 8.96 9.58
CA GLN A 158 13.72 10.03 10.59
C GLN A 158 14.79 11.09 10.31
N ASP A 159 16.03 10.69 10.06
CA ASP A 159 17.15 11.61 9.96
C ASP A 159 17.21 12.33 8.61
N VAL A 160 16.91 11.63 7.51
CA VAL A 160 17.04 12.20 6.16
C VAL A 160 15.76 12.87 5.68
N ILE A 161 14.60 12.36 6.07
CA ILE A 161 13.31 12.84 5.56
C ILE A 161 12.62 13.73 6.59
N MET A 162 12.38 13.21 7.81
CA MET A 162 11.55 13.94 8.79
C MET A 162 12.25 15.17 9.37
N LYS A 163 13.55 15.09 9.67
CA LYS A 163 14.31 16.22 10.22
C LYS A 163 14.49 17.40 9.24
N LYS A 164 14.42 17.13 7.93
CA LYS A 164 14.47 18.19 6.91
C LYS A 164 13.19 18.97 6.77
N GLY A 165 12.08 18.51 7.37
CA GLY A 165 10.79 19.19 7.37
C GLY A 165 10.00 19.13 6.05
N GLU A 166 10.55 18.58 4.99
CA GLU A 166 9.91 18.45 3.68
C GLU A 166 9.22 17.09 3.51
N THR A 167 8.32 16.75 4.43
CA THR A 167 7.64 15.45 4.43
C THR A 167 6.19 15.53 4.88
N ALA A 168 5.37 14.63 4.34
CA ALA A 168 4.01 14.42 4.79
C ALA A 168 3.91 13.37 5.92
N ILE A 169 5.01 12.69 6.29
CA ILE A 169 5.03 11.59 7.25
C ILE A 169 4.55 12.06 8.63
N LYS A 170 3.50 11.42 9.12
CA LYS A 170 2.96 11.62 10.46
C LYS A 170 3.43 10.53 11.43
N THR A 171 3.45 9.28 10.96
CA THR A 171 3.88 8.14 11.78
C THR A 171 4.68 7.13 10.97
N ILE A 172 5.65 6.51 11.65
CA ILE A 172 6.33 5.29 11.23
C ILE A 172 6.02 4.25 12.31
N ASN A 173 5.33 3.17 11.91
CA ASN A 173 4.83 2.14 12.81
C ASN A 173 5.56 0.84 12.54
N LEU A 174 6.26 0.31 13.53
CA LEU A 174 6.91 -0.98 13.49
C LEU A 174 5.98 -2.03 14.11
N PHE A 175 5.86 -3.19 13.50
CA PHE A 175 5.05 -4.28 14.04
C PHE A 175 5.66 -5.64 13.72
N TRP A 176 5.47 -6.60 14.62
CA TRP A 176 5.96 -7.95 14.46
C TRP A 176 5.16 -8.74 13.42
N ASN A 177 5.87 -9.49 12.58
CA ASN A 177 5.31 -10.43 11.62
C ASN A 177 6.14 -11.72 11.63
N GLN A 178 5.56 -12.84 11.24
CA GLN A 178 6.21 -14.16 11.19
C GLN A 178 6.81 -14.53 12.56
N VAL A 179 6.05 -14.29 13.62
CA VAL A 179 6.42 -14.69 14.98
C VAL A 179 5.77 -16.05 15.22
N ASP A 180 6.57 -17.08 15.40
CA ASP A 180 6.09 -18.39 15.81
C ASP A 180 5.59 -18.29 17.27
N GLY A 181 4.35 -18.77 17.49
CA GLY A 181 3.72 -18.78 18.82
C GLY A 181 4.09 -20.04 19.59
#